data_0843289535079a03cc1915d05b836866
#
_entry.id   0843289535079a03cc1915d05b836866
#
_cell.length_a   1.000
_cell.length_b   1.000
_cell.length_c   1.000
_cell.angle_alpha   90.00
_cell.angle_beta   90.00
_cell.angle_gamma   90.00
#
_symmetry.space_group_name_H-M   'P 1'
#
loop_
_entity.id
_entity.type
_entity.pdbx_description
1 polymer ?
#
loop_
_entity_poly.entity_id
_entity_poly.type
_entity_poly.pdbx_seq_one_letter_code
_entity_poly.pdbx_strand_id
1 'polypeptide(L)'
;MAYHAGMSEAQRAEGQRRFLREDGVVMVATIAFGMGIDKPDVRFVAHLDLPKSVEGYYQETGRAGRDGLPATAWLAYGLQDVVQLRRMIDESEGSEEHRRVQRAHLDAMLALCETTDCRRVQILRYFGQETGPCGNCDTCLNPPASWDGTVPVQKLLSAVVRLDRERGQRFGAQQIIAVLRGTPNERSTRSRHDQLSVWGIGADLSETAWRAVIRQLLARGILAATGEYGTLELAGPAGPILRGEQTVTLRVTPERTAKVARSRTGATGSRSTVAAELGEEDREVFERLRAWRTEQAREQGVPAYVVFPDATLIELARARPSSSAALAEVSGVGAKKLERYGEAVLRVLA
;
A
#
# COMPACT_ATOMS: atom_id res chain seq x y z
N MET A 1 7.98 -6.02 16.08
CA MET A 1 7.14 -6.40 17.24
C MET A 1 5.74 -6.70 16.74
N ALA A 2 5.01 -7.66 17.34
CA ALA A 2 3.62 -7.96 16.97
C ALA A 2 2.63 -7.16 17.84
N TYR A 3 1.45 -6.82 17.26
CA TYR A 3 0.35 -6.19 17.99
C TYR A 3 -0.99 -6.60 17.37
N HIS A 4 -1.81 -7.35 18.08
CA HIS A 4 -3.11 -7.80 17.63
C HIS A 4 -4.08 -8.05 18.79
N ALA A 5 -5.38 -8.18 18.49
CA ALA A 5 -6.44 -8.33 19.51
C ALA A 5 -6.28 -9.58 20.41
N GLY A 6 -5.62 -10.64 19.92
CA GLY A 6 -5.38 -11.86 20.71
C GLY A 6 -4.25 -11.74 21.76
N MET A 7 -3.58 -10.58 21.85
CA MET A 7 -2.57 -10.32 22.89
C MET A 7 -3.23 -9.81 24.17
N SER A 8 -2.60 -10.09 25.34
CA SER A 8 -3.05 -9.51 26.60
C SER A 8 -2.91 -7.99 26.60
N GLU A 9 -3.71 -7.33 27.44
CA GLU A 9 -3.67 -5.86 27.58
C GLU A 9 -2.27 -5.37 27.99
N ALA A 10 -1.61 -6.07 28.91
CA ALA A 10 -0.25 -5.74 29.34
C ALA A 10 0.78 -5.83 28.20
N GLN A 11 0.69 -6.85 27.35
CA GLN A 11 1.56 -7.00 26.18
C GLN A 11 1.31 -5.91 25.15
N ARG A 12 0.05 -5.52 24.92
CA ARG A 12 -0.30 -4.43 24.01
C ARG A 12 0.19 -3.09 24.53
N ALA A 13 0.00 -2.80 25.80
CA ALA A 13 0.48 -1.57 26.44
C ALA A 13 2.01 -1.46 26.39
N GLU A 14 2.73 -2.54 26.66
CA GLU A 14 4.19 -2.60 26.54
C GLU A 14 4.66 -2.38 25.12
N GLY A 15 4.06 -3.06 24.14
CA GLY A 15 4.38 -2.87 22.73
C GLY A 15 4.16 -1.43 22.26
N GLN A 16 3.05 -0.82 22.66
CA GLN A 16 2.76 0.58 22.35
C GLN A 16 3.75 1.55 23.01
N ARG A 17 4.08 1.32 24.28
CA ARG A 17 5.07 2.13 25.00
C ARG A 17 6.42 2.09 24.32
N ARG A 18 6.90 0.90 23.95
CA ARG A 18 8.18 0.73 23.24
C ARG A 18 8.16 1.39 21.87
N PHE A 19 7.10 1.21 21.10
CA PHE A 19 6.96 1.87 19.81
C PHE A 19 7.03 3.40 19.91
N LEU A 20 6.41 3.98 20.93
CA LEU A 20 6.42 5.44 21.13
C LEU A 20 7.78 5.96 21.62
N ARG A 21 8.52 5.19 22.41
CA ARG A 21 9.74 5.66 23.08
C ARG A 21 11.04 5.28 22.37
N GLU A 22 11.06 4.14 21.71
CA GLU A 22 12.25 3.60 21.05
C GLU A 22 12.31 3.99 19.58
N ASP A 23 13.52 4.27 19.08
CA ASP A 23 13.78 4.47 17.66
C ASP A 23 13.98 3.13 16.93
N GLY A 24 13.67 3.10 15.61
CA GLY A 24 13.91 1.94 14.76
C GLY A 24 13.00 0.74 15.02
N VAL A 25 11.95 0.91 15.83
CA VAL A 25 10.96 -0.16 16.09
C VAL A 25 10.03 -0.34 14.90
N VAL A 26 9.96 -1.57 14.39
CA VAL A 26 8.97 -1.98 13.39
C VAL A 26 7.82 -2.70 14.11
N MET A 27 6.61 -2.15 13.97
CA MET A 27 5.39 -2.75 14.49
C MET A 27 4.66 -3.50 13.38
N VAL A 28 4.42 -4.79 13.56
CA VAL A 28 3.57 -5.62 12.70
C VAL A 28 2.23 -5.78 13.40
N ALA A 29 1.20 -5.17 12.87
CA ALA A 29 -0.07 -5.03 13.57
C ALA A 29 -1.27 -5.25 12.67
N THR A 30 -2.39 -5.65 13.29
CA THR A 30 -3.72 -5.52 12.69
C THR A 30 -4.24 -4.09 12.88
N ILE A 31 -5.40 -3.78 12.32
CA ILE A 31 -6.08 -2.48 12.47
C ILE A 31 -6.25 -2.04 13.94
N ALA A 32 -6.16 -2.98 14.89
CA ALA A 32 -6.26 -2.69 16.32
C ALA A 32 -5.15 -1.77 16.86
N PHE A 33 -4.00 -1.68 16.21
CA PHE A 33 -2.89 -0.80 16.61
C PHE A 33 -3.13 0.67 16.25
N GLY A 34 -4.12 0.93 15.41
CA GLY A 34 -4.29 2.26 14.81
C GLY A 34 -4.82 3.36 15.72
N MET A 35 -5.68 3.06 16.71
CA MET A 35 -6.34 4.10 17.51
C MET A 35 -5.39 4.67 18.58
N GLY A 36 -5.19 6.00 18.54
CA GLY A 36 -4.43 6.72 19.58
C GLY A 36 -2.91 6.73 19.42
N ILE A 37 -2.35 6.23 18.31
CA ILE A 37 -0.91 6.34 18.05
C ILE A 37 -0.61 7.69 17.39
N ASP A 38 0.13 8.53 18.12
CA ASP A 38 0.62 9.83 17.66
C ASP A 38 2.14 9.89 17.81
N LYS A 39 2.86 9.15 16.95
CA LYS A 39 4.32 9.19 16.81
C LYS A 39 4.63 9.96 15.53
N PRO A 40 5.27 11.14 15.60
CA PRO A 40 5.47 12.00 14.43
C PRO A 40 6.49 11.45 13.43
N ASP A 41 7.47 10.70 13.88
CA ASP A 41 8.62 10.21 13.13
C ASP A 41 8.44 8.79 12.54
N VAL A 42 7.21 8.39 12.25
CA VAL A 42 6.94 7.14 11.52
C VAL A 42 7.41 7.29 10.07
N ARG A 43 8.41 6.49 9.67
CA ARG A 43 9.04 6.59 8.34
C ARG A 43 8.34 5.77 7.26
N PHE A 44 7.55 4.78 7.61
CA PHE A 44 6.78 4.03 6.63
C PHE A 44 5.53 3.37 7.24
N VAL A 45 4.54 3.20 6.38
CA VAL A 45 3.39 2.31 6.61
C VAL A 45 3.32 1.33 5.44
N ALA A 46 3.36 0.03 5.75
CA ALA A 46 3.31 -1.03 4.74
C ALA A 46 2.08 -1.91 4.97
N HIS A 47 1.21 -1.99 3.97
CA HIS A 47 0.08 -2.91 3.95
C HIS A 47 0.46 -4.18 3.21
N LEU A 48 0.35 -5.33 3.89
CA LEU A 48 0.56 -6.66 3.31
C LEU A 48 -0.75 -7.28 2.81
N ASP A 49 -1.87 -6.75 3.28
CA ASP A 49 -3.22 -7.10 2.86
C ASP A 49 -3.94 -5.85 2.33
N LEU A 50 -4.92 -6.05 1.45
CA LEU A 50 -5.71 -4.95 0.89
C LEU A 50 -6.60 -4.32 1.97
N PRO A 51 -6.50 -3.01 2.24
CA PRO A 51 -7.44 -2.31 3.10
C PRO A 51 -8.88 -2.40 2.57
N LYS A 52 -9.85 -2.43 3.48
CA LYS A 52 -11.27 -2.58 3.11
C LYS A 52 -11.86 -1.34 2.44
N SER A 53 -11.24 -0.17 2.63
CA SER A 53 -11.72 1.12 2.10
C SER A 53 -10.59 2.14 1.97
N VAL A 54 -10.85 3.17 1.16
CA VAL A 54 -9.94 4.32 0.98
C VAL A 54 -9.78 5.10 2.29
N GLU A 55 -10.85 5.22 3.10
CA GLU A 55 -10.80 5.89 4.40
C GLU A 55 -9.85 5.20 5.37
N GLY A 56 -9.96 3.85 5.49
CA GLY A 56 -9.05 3.06 6.33
C GLY A 56 -7.60 3.23 5.87
N TYR A 57 -7.36 3.07 4.58
CA TYR A 57 -6.04 3.28 3.99
C TYR A 57 -5.48 4.67 4.27
N TYR A 58 -6.30 5.73 4.09
CA TYR A 58 -5.90 7.11 4.34
C TYR A 58 -5.56 7.36 5.81
N GLN A 59 -6.40 6.87 6.74
CA GLN A 59 -6.15 6.99 8.18
C GLN A 59 -4.86 6.27 8.62
N GLU A 60 -4.59 5.10 8.06
CA GLU A 60 -3.42 4.30 8.40
C GLU A 60 -2.14 4.89 7.81
N THR A 61 -2.15 5.29 6.55
CA THR A 61 -0.99 5.94 5.90
C THR A 61 -0.74 7.34 6.42
N GLY A 62 -1.79 8.06 6.86
CA GLY A 62 -1.70 9.39 7.48
C GLY A 62 -0.96 9.43 8.82
N ARG A 63 -0.51 8.28 9.34
CA ARG A 63 0.36 8.21 10.52
C ARG A 63 1.83 8.45 10.20
N ALA A 64 2.23 8.27 8.93
CA ALA A 64 3.61 8.45 8.51
C ALA A 64 3.93 9.91 8.19
N GLY A 65 5.13 10.37 8.55
CA GLY A 65 5.66 11.68 8.18
C GLY A 65 4.97 12.88 8.82
N ARG A 66 4.41 12.75 10.02
CA ARG A 66 3.75 13.86 10.72
C ARG A 66 4.71 14.97 11.16
N ASP A 67 5.99 14.70 11.18
CA ASP A 67 7.06 15.67 11.42
C ASP A 67 7.48 16.45 10.15
N GLY A 68 6.80 16.21 9.01
CA GLY A 68 7.09 16.85 7.73
C GLY A 68 8.24 16.23 6.95
N LEU A 69 8.93 15.23 7.50
CA LEU A 69 10.00 14.53 6.80
C LEU A 69 9.45 13.45 5.85
N PRO A 70 10.23 13.07 4.80
CA PRO A 70 9.81 12.03 3.87
C PRO A 70 9.43 10.72 4.56
N ALA A 71 8.30 10.17 4.13
CA ALA A 71 7.80 8.89 4.60
C ALA A 71 7.18 8.12 3.44
N THR A 72 7.19 6.79 3.53
CA THR A 72 6.72 5.90 2.47
C THR A 72 5.43 5.20 2.87
N ALA A 73 4.39 5.29 2.06
CA ALA A 73 3.23 4.41 2.11
C ALA A 73 3.39 3.32 1.04
N TRP A 74 3.35 2.06 1.44
CA TRP A 74 3.51 0.92 0.54
C TRP A 74 2.35 -0.05 0.72
N LEU A 75 1.89 -0.65 -0.38
CA LEU A 75 0.80 -1.62 -0.37
C LEU A 75 1.09 -2.73 -1.36
N ALA A 76 0.96 -3.98 -0.91
CA ALA A 76 0.90 -5.16 -1.77
C ALA A 76 -0.51 -5.76 -1.72
N TYR A 77 -1.00 -6.20 -2.86
CA TYR A 77 -2.25 -6.94 -2.95
C TYR A 77 -2.26 -7.83 -4.19
N GLY A 78 -3.13 -8.83 -4.17
CA GLY A 78 -3.32 -9.74 -5.29
C GLY A 78 -4.79 -10.02 -5.57
N LEU A 79 -5.06 -10.81 -6.60
CA LEU A 79 -6.43 -11.20 -6.95
C LEU A 79 -7.11 -11.98 -5.79
N GLN A 80 -6.32 -12.75 -5.03
CA GLN A 80 -6.84 -13.52 -3.88
C GLN A 80 -7.44 -12.61 -2.81
N ASP A 81 -6.78 -11.49 -2.51
CA ASP A 81 -7.27 -10.53 -1.50
C ASP A 81 -8.62 -9.94 -1.92
N VAL A 82 -8.77 -9.62 -3.22
CA VAL A 82 -10.04 -9.11 -3.77
C VAL A 82 -11.17 -10.13 -3.61
N VAL A 83 -10.91 -11.38 -3.98
CA VAL A 83 -11.90 -12.46 -3.88
C VAL A 83 -12.28 -12.71 -2.42
N GLN A 84 -11.29 -12.75 -1.52
CA GLN A 84 -11.53 -12.97 -0.10
C GLN A 84 -12.35 -11.83 0.54
N LEU A 85 -12.02 -10.58 0.25
CA LEU A 85 -12.76 -9.44 0.80
C LEU A 85 -14.20 -9.38 0.27
N ARG A 86 -14.42 -9.66 -1.02
CA ARG A 86 -15.79 -9.76 -1.58
C ARG A 86 -16.59 -10.85 -0.90
N ARG A 87 -16.00 -12.03 -0.74
CA ARG A 87 -16.62 -13.13 0.00
C ARG A 87 -16.99 -12.72 1.43
N MET A 88 -16.08 -12.10 2.18
CA MET A 88 -16.35 -11.63 3.55
C MET A 88 -17.50 -10.62 3.60
N ILE A 89 -17.64 -9.76 2.57
CA ILE A 89 -18.74 -8.82 2.47
C ILE A 89 -20.06 -9.57 2.21
N ASP A 90 -20.06 -10.52 1.27
CA ASP A 90 -21.25 -11.28 0.89
C ASP A 90 -21.75 -12.18 2.03
N GLU A 91 -20.86 -12.76 2.83
CA GLU A 91 -21.16 -13.59 4.00
C GLU A 91 -21.46 -12.78 5.27
N SER A 92 -21.33 -11.46 5.25
CA SER A 92 -21.59 -10.62 6.43
C SER A 92 -23.08 -10.62 6.81
N GLU A 93 -23.36 -10.58 8.11
CA GLU A 93 -24.73 -10.55 8.67
C GLU A 93 -25.48 -9.22 8.42
N GLY A 94 -24.86 -8.26 7.76
CA GLY A 94 -25.45 -6.95 7.48
C GLY A 94 -26.60 -7.01 6.47
N SER A 95 -27.40 -5.93 6.39
CA SER A 95 -28.44 -5.77 5.37
C SER A 95 -27.82 -5.71 3.96
N GLU A 96 -28.61 -5.96 2.91
CA GLU A 96 -28.13 -5.83 1.53
C GLU A 96 -27.65 -4.41 1.20
N GLU A 97 -28.27 -3.40 1.81
CA GLU A 97 -27.79 -2.02 1.69
C GLU A 97 -26.40 -1.84 2.31
N HIS A 98 -26.16 -2.42 3.48
CA HIS A 98 -24.84 -2.42 4.10
C HIS A 98 -23.80 -3.12 3.24
N ARG A 99 -24.09 -4.32 2.72
CA ARG A 99 -23.21 -5.04 1.79
C ARG A 99 -22.92 -4.24 0.53
N ARG A 100 -23.92 -3.54 -0.03
CA ARG A 100 -23.72 -2.67 -1.19
C ARG A 100 -22.76 -1.53 -0.92
N VAL A 101 -22.86 -0.89 0.25
CA VAL A 101 -21.92 0.15 0.67
C VAL A 101 -20.50 -0.40 0.84
N GLN A 102 -20.37 -1.56 1.48
CA GLN A 102 -19.06 -2.22 1.66
C GLN A 102 -18.41 -2.59 0.31
N ARG A 103 -19.19 -3.09 -0.65
CA ARG A 103 -18.70 -3.35 -2.00
C ARG A 103 -18.24 -2.07 -2.70
N ALA A 104 -18.98 -0.97 -2.58
CA ALA A 104 -18.58 0.32 -3.15
C ALA A 104 -17.27 0.85 -2.55
N HIS A 105 -17.06 0.71 -1.23
CA HIS A 105 -15.80 1.06 -0.57
C HIS A 105 -14.63 0.23 -1.09
N LEU A 106 -14.82 -1.09 -1.23
CA LEU A 106 -13.80 -1.97 -1.80
C LEU A 106 -13.50 -1.62 -3.27
N ASP A 107 -14.51 -1.33 -4.07
CA ASP A 107 -14.35 -0.95 -5.47
C ASP A 107 -13.57 0.37 -5.60
N ALA A 108 -13.83 1.35 -4.74
CA ALA A 108 -13.06 2.58 -4.69
C ALA A 108 -11.59 2.34 -4.30
N MET A 109 -11.33 1.44 -3.34
CA MET A 109 -9.97 1.04 -2.97
C MET A 109 -9.23 0.34 -4.12
N LEU A 110 -9.91 -0.54 -4.84
CA LEU A 110 -9.36 -1.20 -6.03
C LEU A 110 -9.08 -0.19 -7.16
N ALA A 111 -9.97 0.77 -7.37
CA ALA A 111 -9.76 1.85 -8.33
C ALA A 111 -8.50 2.66 -7.98
N LEU A 112 -8.28 2.96 -6.69
CA LEU A 112 -7.04 3.60 -6.22
C LEU A 112 -5.81 2.73 -6.52
N CYS A 113 -5.88 1.42 -6.31
CA CYS A 113 -4.76 0.51 -6.56
C CYS A 113 -4.43 0.34 -8.05
N GLU A 114 -5.43 0.38 -8.92
CA GLU A 114 -5.24 0.17 -10.37
C GLU A 114 -5.18 1.46 -11.20
N THR A 115 -5.31 2.63 -10.57
CA THR A 115 -5.22 3.90 -11.30
C THR A 115 -3.87 4.08 -12.00
N THR A 116 -3.90 4.69 -13.16
CA THR A 116 -2.72 5.19 -13.89
C THR A 116 -2.44 6.64 -13.56
N ASP A 117 -3.41 7.34 -12.95
CA ASP A 117 -3.31 8.73 -12.54
C ASP A 117 -2.62 8.88 -11.17
N CYS A 118 -2.39 10.12 -10.77
CA CYS A 118 -1.83 10.42 -9.46
C CYS A 118 -2.68 9.83 -8.33
N ARG A 119 -2.08 9.02 -7.46
CA ARG A 119 -2.79 8.39 -6.34
C ARG A 119 -3.34 9.40 -5.35
N ARG A 120 -2.63 10.49 -5.09
CA ARG A 120 -3.12 11.54 -4.19
C ARG A 120 -4.34 12.26 -4.76
N VAL A 121 -4.35 12.54 -6.06
CA VAL A 121 -5.53 13.08 -6.76
C VAL A 121 -6.72 12.14 -6.58
N GLN A 122 -6.51 10.83 -6.76
CA GLN A 122 -7.56 9.83 -6.62
C GLN A 122 -8.13 9.77 -5.19
N ILE A 123 -7.25 9.82 -4.17
CA ILE A 123 -7.67 9.84 -2.76
C ILE A 123 -8.44 11.12 -2.44
N LEU A 124 -7.91 12.28 -2.83
CA LEU A 124 -8.54 13.56 -2.49
C LEU A 124 -9.88 13.75 -3.22
N ARG A 125 -9.97 13.30 -4.48
CA ARG A 125 -11.24 13.29 -5.23
C ARG A 125 -12.28 12.39 -4.57
N TYR A 126 -11.88 11.26 -4.01
CA TYR A 126 -12.78 10.39 -3.23
C TYR A 126 -13.42 11.14 -2.05
N PHE A 127 -12.68 12.05 -1.42
CA PHE A 127 -13.18 12.93 -0.35
C PHE A 127 -13.79 14.25 -0.85
N GLY A 128 -14.02 14.38 -2.18
CA GLY A 128 -14.65 15.57 -2.78
C GLY A 128 -13.72 16.76 -2.98
N GLN A 129 -12.39 16.58 -2.88
CA GLN A 129 -11.41 17.64 -3.07
C GLN A 129 -10.72 17.51 -4.43
N GLU A 130 -10.75 18.57 -5.23
CA GLU A 130 -10.00 18.65 -6.49
C GLU A 130 -8.57 19.16 -6.23
N THR A 131 -7.59 18.53 -6.88
CA THR A 131 -6.17 18.91 -6.78
C THR A 131 -5.40 18.49 -8.04
N GLY A 132 -4.20 19.01 -8.22
CA GLY A 132 -3.28 18.59 -9.25
C GLY A 132 -2.40 17.40 -8.83
N PRO A 133 -1.60 16.84 -9.77
CA PRO A 133 -0.66 15.75 -9.50
C PRO A 133 0.34 16.11 -8.40
N CYS A 134 0.63 15.16 -7.50
CA CYS A 134 1.48 15.40 -6.34
C CYS A 134 2.99 15.39 -6.63
N GLY A 135 3.43 14.84 -7.76
CA GLY A 135 4.85 14.74 -8.13
C GLY A 135 5.67 13.72 -7.35
N ASN A 136 5.13 13.05 -6.32
CA ASN A 136 5.90 12.18 -5.43
C ASN A 136 5.30 10.77 -5.18
N CYS A 137 4.16 10.42 -5.76
CA CYS A 137 3.67 9.06 -5.72
C CYS A 137 4.28 8.21 -6.85
N ASP A 138 4.16 6.90 -6.73
CA ASP A 138 4.71 5.95 -7.71
C ASP A 138 4.24 6.21 -9.14
N THR A 139 2.95 6.56 -9.35
CA THR A 139 2.40 6.88 -10.67
C THR A 139 2.86 8.23 -11.21
N CYS A 140 3.24 9.19 -10.36
CA CYS A 140 3.83 10.45 -10.80
C CYS A 140 5.32 10.30 -11.15
N LEU A 141 6.07 9.54 -10.33
CA LEU A 141 7.52 9.34 -10.52
C LEU A 141 7.82 8.36 -11.65
N ASN A 142 7.00 7.32 -11.77
CA ASN A 142 7.12 6.27 -12.79
C ASN A 142 5.75 5.97 -13.37
N PRO A 143 5.23 6.81 -14.28
CA PRO A 143 3.92 6.61 -14.88
C PRO A 143 3.81 5.21 -15.48
N PRO A 144 2.80 4.43 -15.09
CA PRO A 144 2.65 3.07 -15.59
C PRO A 144 2.34 3.09 -17.09
N ALA A 145 3.05 2.28 -17.85
CA ALA A 145 2.69 2.06 -19.24
C ALA A 145 1.30 1.45 -19.35
N SER A 146 0.56 1.85 -20.37
CA SER A 146 -0.75 1.29 -20.70
C SER A 146 -0.73 0.68 -22.10
N TRP A 147 -1.67 -0.23 -22.36
CA TRP A 147 -1.83 -0.90 -23.63
C TRP A 147 -3.31 -1.12 -23.95
N ASP A 148 -3.62 -1.30 -25.24
CA ASP A 148 -4.97 -1.66 -25.65
C ASP A 148 -5.26 -3.12 -25.31
N GLY A 149 -5.99 -3.33 -24.23
CA GLY A 149 -6.44 -4.62 -23.74
C GLY A 149 -7.79 -5.07 -24.29
N THR A 150 -8.38 -4.37 -25.27
CA THR A 150 -9.75 -4.65 -25.76
C THR A 150 -9.91 -6.10 -26.19
N VAL A 151 -9.03 -6.61 -27.06
CA VAL A 151 -9.12 -8.00 -27.55
C VAL A 151 -8.93 -9.03 -26.44
N PRO A 152 -7.91 -8.94 -25.58
CA PRO A 152 -7.80 -9.81 -24.39
C PRO A 152 -9.03 -9.76 -23.48
N VAL A 153 -9.60 -8.59 -23.24
CA VAL A 153 -10.81 -8.47 -22.43
C VAL A 153 -11.98 -9.18 -23.11
N GLN A 154 -12.19 -9.00 -24.42
CA GLN A 154 -13.20 -9.71 -25.16
C GLN A 154 -13.03 -11.24 -25.12
N LYS A 155 -11.78 -11.75 -25.24
CA LYS A 155 -11.46 -13.18 -25.08
C LYS A 155 -11.90 -13.69 -23.70
N LEU A 156 -11.56 -12.93 -22.63
CA LEU A 156 -11.89 -13.28 -21.25
C LEU A 156 -13.41 -13.29 -21.02
N LEU A 157 -14.10 -12.21 -21.38
CA LEU A 157 -15.55 -12.11 -21.22
C LEU A 157 -16.29 -13.19 -22.02
N SER A 158 -15.81 -13.50 -23.25
CA SER A 158 -16.34 -14.59 -24.07
C SER A 158 -16.17 -15.95 -23.40
N ALA A 159 -15.02 -16.21 -22.75
CA ALA A 159 -14.79 -17.45 -22.02
C ALA A 159 -15.78 -17.61 -20.84
N VAL A 160 -16.02 -16.54 -20.08
CA VAL A 160 -17.01 -16.55 -18.98
C VAL A 160 -18.42 -16.87 -19.54
N VAL A 161 -18.83 -16.14 -20.59
CA VAL A 161 -20.19 -16.35 -21.21
C VAL A 161 -20.36 -17.76 -21.78
N ARG A 162 -19.37 -18.28 -22.50
CA ARG A 162 -19.49 -19.59 -23.16
C ARG A 162 -19.48 -20.76 -22.18
N LEU A 163 -18.69 -20.70 -21.13
CA LEU A 163 -18.71 -21.69 -20.06
C LEU A 163 -20.08 -21.77 -19.40
N ASP A 164 -20.72 -20.62 -19.14
CA ASP A 164 -22.06 -20.56 -18.58
C ASP A 164 -23.11 -21.08 -19.60
N ARG A 165 -23.12 -20.55 -20.84
CA ARG A 165 -24.14 -20.86 -21.82
C ARG A 165 -24.05 -22.29 -22.42
N GLU A 166 -22.81 -22.74 -22.70
CA GLU A 166 -22.60 -24.00 -23.42
C GLU A 166 -22.40 -25.20 -22.49
N ARG A 167 -22.06 -24.96 -21.23
CA ARG A 167 -21.79 -26.01 -20.23
C ARG A 167 -22.63 -25.87 -18.96
N GLY A 168 -23.35 -24.77 -18.76
CA GLY A 168 -24.05 -24.48 -17.51
C GLY A 168 -23.12 -24.34 -16.33
N GLN A 169 -21.87 -23.92 -16.57
CA GLN A 169 -20.81 -23.93 -15.57
C GLN A 169 -20.18 -22.53 -15.39
N ARG A 170 -19.97 -22.16 -14.13
CA ARG A 170 -19.38 -20.89 -13.76
C ARG A 170 -18.16 -21.15 -12.89
N PHE A 171 -17.08 -20.42 -13.13
CA PHE A 171 -15.79 -20.68 -12.49
C PHE A 171 -15.11 -19.40 -12.03
N GLY A 172 -14.22 -19.55 -11.05
CA GLY A 172 -13.27 -18.52 -10.65
C GLY A 172 -12.12 -18.35 -11.65
N ALA A 173 -11.27 -17.37 -11.39
CA ALA A 173 -10.19 -16.94 -12.27
C ALA A 173 -9.29 -18.07 -12.76
N GLN A 174 -8.91 -19.01 -11.88
CA GLN A 174 -7.99 -20.09 -12.23
C GLN A 174 -8.48 -20.94 -13.39
N GLN A 175 -9.74 -21.36 -13.37
CA GLN A 175 -10.30 -22.20 -14.43
C GLN A 175 -10.52 -21.43 -15.73
N ILE A 176 -10.97 -20.16 -15.63
CA ILE A 176 -11.11 -19.29 -16.80
C ILE A 176 -9.74 -19.10 -17.50
N ILE A 177 -8.67 -18.86 -16.74
CA ILE A 177 -7.33 -18.73 -17.28
C ILE A 177 -6.85 -20.05 -17.91
N ALA A 178 -7.13 -21.20 -17.29
CA ALA A 178 -6.77 -22.50 -17.86
C ALA A 178 -7.45 -22.73 -19.22
N VAL A 179 -8.74 -22.38 -19.36
CA VAL A 179 -9.48 -22.45 -20.62
C VAL A 179 -8.87 -21.50 -21.66
N LEU A 180 -8.63 -20.23 -21.30
CA LEU A 180 -8.05 -19.25 -22.22
C LEU A 180 -6.67 -19.67 -22.72
N ARG A 181 -5.86 -20.24 -21.86
CA ARG A 181 -4.50 -20.69 -22.22
C ARG A 181 -4.46 -22.07 -22.86
N GLY A 182 -5.59 -22.78 -22.92
CA GLY A 182 -5.62 -24.16 -23.42
C GLY A 182 -4.83 -25.13 -22.54
N THR A 183 -4.76 -24.86 -21.22
CA THR A 183 -4.01 -25.70 -20.27
C THR A 183 -4.93 -26.80 -19.72
N PRO A 184 -4.70 -28.08 -20.07
CA PRO A 184 -5.54 -29.17 -19.61
C PRO A 184 -5.41 -29.41 -18.11
N ASN A 185 -6.53 -29.69 -17.46
CA ASN A 185 -6.61 -30.14 -16.08
C ASN A 185 -7.77 -31.14 -15.94
N GLU A 186 -7.87 -31.83 -14.80
CA GLU A 186 -8.91 -32.83 -14.55
C GLU A 186 -10.33 -32.30 -14.84
N ARG A 187 -10.61 -31.06 -14.43
CA ARG A 187 -11.91 -30.44 -14.63
C ARG A 187 -12.19 -30.13 -16.09
N SER A 188 -11.23 -29.59 -16.83
CA SER A 188 -11.38 -29.29 -18.26
C SER A 188 -11.57 -30.55 -19.09
N THR A 189 -10.92 -31.63 -18.74
CA THR A 189 -11.05 -32.94 -19.40
C THR A 189 -12.44 -33.54 -19.13
N ARG A 190 -12.87 -33.57 -17.85
CA ARG A 190 -14.17 -34.11 -17.45
C ARG A 190 -15.33 -33.36 -18.11
N SER A 191 -15.25 -32.03 -18.19
CA SER A 191 -16.31 -31.16 -18.73
C SER A 191 -16.11 -30.83 -20.21
N ARG A 192 -15.14 -31.42 -20.89
CA ARG A 192 -14.82 -31.23 -22.33
C ARG A 192 -14.68 -29.73 -22.69
N HIS A 193 -13.95 -28.97 -21.87
CA HIS A 193 -13.71 -27.56 -22.14
C HIS A 193 -12.80 -27.33 -23.36
N ASP A 194 -12.01 -28.33 -23.73
CA ASP A 194 -11.20 -28.38 -24.96
C ASP A 194 -12.00 -28.26 -26.23
N GLN A 195 -13.30 -28.57 -26.19
CA GLN A 195 -14.23 -28.45 -27.32
C GLN A 195 -14.87 -27.05 -27.43
N LEU A 196 -14.65 -26.17 -26.48
CA LEU A 196 -15.17 -24.80 -26.55
C LEU A 196 -14.34 -23.98 -27.55
N SER A 197 -15.00 -23.11 -28.32
CA SER A 197 -14.35 -22.20 -29.26
C SER A 197 -13.39 -21.19 -28.59
N VAL A 198 -13.48 -21.08 -27.26
CA VAL A 198 -12.61 -20.22 -26.42
C VAL A 198 -11.41 -20.96 -25.82
N TRP A 199 -11.25 -22.24 -26.15
CA TRP A 199 -10.11 -23.02 -25.67
C TRP A 199 -8.82 -22.58 -26.36
N GLY A 200 -7.83 -22.12 -25.57
CA GLY A 200 -6.52 -21.73 -26.06
C GLY A 200 -6.44 -20.39 -26.80
N ILE A 201 -7.55 -19.65 -26.94
CA ILE A 201 -7.54 -18.37 -27.67
C ILE A 201 -6.73 -17.26 -26.99
N GLY A 202 -6.36 -17.44 -25.73
CA GLY A 202 -5.59 -16.54 -24.92
C GLY A 202 -4.22 -17.07 -24.51
N ALA A 203 -3.67 -18.03 -25.26
CA ALA A 203 -2.35 -18.61 -25.00
C ALA A 203 -1.18 -17.61 -25.18
N ASP A 204 -1.43 -16.51 -25.85
CA ASP A 204 -0.53 -15.37 -26.07
C ASP A 204 -0.17 -14.61 -24.78
N LEU A 205 -0.98 -14.70 -23.74
CA LEU A 205 -0.70 -14.08 -22.43
C LEU A 205 -0.31 -15.12 -21.38
N SER A 206 0.63 -14.73 -20.52
CA SER A 206 1.01 -15.54 -19.34
C SER A 206 -0.14 -15.62 -18.32
N GLU A 207 -0.09 -16.61 -17.43
CA GLU A 207 -1.06 -16.71 -16.33
C GLU A 207 -1.04 -15.45 -15.46
N THR A 208 0.15 -14.90 -15.19
CA THR A 208 0.34 -13.67 -14.41
C THR A 208 -0.31 -12.47 -15.11
N ALA A 209 -0.17 -12.36 -16.42
CA ALA A 209 -0.81 -11.31 -17.21
C ALA A 209 -2.34 -11.43 -17.16
N TRP A 210 -2.89 -12.64 -17.32
CA TRP A 210 -4.34 -12.88 -17.20
C TRP A 210 -4.88 -12.55 -15.80
N ARG A 211 -4.15 -12.89 -14.74
CA ARG A 211 -4.53 -12.49 -13.38
C ARG A 211 -4.57 -10.98 -13.22
N ALA A 212 -3.62 -10.26 -13.84
CA ALA A 212 -3.60 -8.80 -13.83
C ALA A 212 -4.79 -8.19 -14.63
N VAL A 213 -5.14 -8.77 -15.78
CA VAL A 213 -6.33 -8.37 -16.55
C VAL A 213 -7.59 -8.54 -15.70
N ILE A 214 -7.79 -9.72 -15.12
CA ILE A 214 -8.99 -10.00 -14.28
C ILE A 214 -9.07 -8.99 -13.13
N ARG A 215 -7.96 -8.72 -12.42
CA ARG A 215 -7.93 -7.78 -11.31
C ARG A 215 -8.36 -6.37 -11.75
N GLN A 216 -7.85 -5.89 -12.89
CA GLN A 216 -8.24 -4.60 -13.43
C GLN A 216 -9.72 -4.54 -13.85
N LEU A 217 -10.27 -5.63 -14.37
CA LEU A 217 -11.69 -5.69 -14.72
C LEU A 217 -12.61 -5.73 -13.51
N LEU A 218 -12.19 -6.42 -12.43
CA LEU A 218 -12.89 -6.39 -11.14
C LEU A 218 -12.87 -4.98 -10.53
N ALA A 219 -11.72 -4.28 -10.58
CA ALA A 219 -11.60 -2.91 -10.10
C ALA A 219 -12.44 -1.90 -10.88
N ARG A 220 -12.75 -2.19 -12.15
CA ARG A 220 -13.58 -1.34 -13.01
C ARG A 220 -15.05 -1.74 -13.05
N GLY A 221 -15.45 -2.75 -12.27
CA GLY A 221 -16.82 -3.26 -12.27
C GLY A 221 -17.28 -3.88 -13.61
N ILE A 222 -16.33 -4.30 -14.47
CA ILE A 222 -16.61 -5.03 -15.72
C ILE A 222 -16.85 -6.50 -15.44
N LEU A 223 -16.21 -7.02 -14.40
CA LEU A 223 -16.42 -8.33 -13.81
C LEU A 223 -16.84 -8.19 -12.35
N ALA A 224 -17.61 -9.14 -11.87
CA ALA A 224 -17.86 -9.38 -10.46
C ALA A 224 -17.31 -10.76 -10.06
N ALA A 225 -16.86 -10.89 -8.82
CA ALA A 225 -16.51 -12.18 -8.21
C ALA A 225 -17.57 -12.48 -7.15
N THR A 226 -18.29 -13.60 -7.30
CA THR A 226 -19.44 -13.98 -6.48
C THR A 226 -19.24 -15.35 -5.83
N GLY A 227 -19.95 -15.60 -4.72
CA GLY A 227 -19.96 -16.87 -4.03
C GLY A 227 -18.64 -17.27 -3.38
N GLU A 228 -18.66 -18.44 -2.73
CA GLU A 228 -17.56 -18.96 -1.92
C GLU A 228 -16.24 -19.14 -2.69
N TYR A 229 -16.34 -19.46 -3.98
CA TYR A 229 -15.17 -19.77 -4.81
C TYR A 229 -14.73 -18.61 -5.69
N GLY A 230 -15.28 -17.40 -5.50
CA GLY A 230 -14.95 -16.22 -6.31
C GLY A 230 -15.26 -16.43 -7.79
N THR A 231 -16.44 -16.95 -8.08
CA THR A 231 -16.94 -17.18 -9.43
C THR A 231 -17.02 -15.88 -10.20
N LEU A 232 -16.44 -15.84 -11.41
CA LEU A 232 -16.45 -14.65 -12.24
C LEU A 232 -17.75 -14.55 -13.04
N GLU A 233 -18.39 -13.39 -12.95
CA GLU A 233 -19.59 -13.03 -13.69
C GLU A 233 -19.40 -11.69 -14.40
N LEU A 234 -20.13 -11.52 -15.52
CA LEU A 234 -20.17 -10.24 -16.22
C LEU A 234 -20.94 -9.22 -15.38
N ALA A 235 -20.42 -8.00 -15.34
CA ALA A 235 -21.05 -6.89 -14.65
C ALA A 235 -21.04 -5.61 -15.52
N GLY A 236 -21.89 -4.65 -15.19
CA GLY A 236 -21.92 -3.31 -15.76
C GLY A 236 -21.64 -3.21 -17.27
N PRO A 237 -20.51 -2.62 -17.66
CA PRO A 237 -20.20 -2.28 -19.05
C PRO A 237 -19.65 -3.45 -19.89
N ALA A 238 -19.74 -4.69 -19.45
CA ALA A 238 -19.21 -5.85 -20.20
C ALA A 238 -19.85 -6.04 -21.59
N GLY A 239 -21.15 -5.74 -21.71
CA GLY A 239 -21.89 -5.91 -22.98
C GLY A 239 -21.34 -5.06 -24.13
N PRO A 240 -21.22 -3.75 -24.00
CA PRO A 240 -20.61 -2.88 -25.01
C PRO A 240 -19.20 -3.31 -25.43
N ILE A 241 -18.37 -3.77 -24.50
CA ILE A 241 -17.02 -4.25 -24.78
C ILE A 241 -17.06 -5.52 -25.64
N LEU A 242 -17.93 -6.47 -25.29
CA LEU A 242 -18.12 -7.71 -26.08
C LEU A 242 -18.54 -7.44 -27.50
N ARG A 243 -19.38 -6.43 -27.76
CA ARG A 243 -19.82 -6.03 -29.10
C ARG A 243 -18.80 -5.18 -29.85
N GLY A 244 -17.68 -4.80 -29.23
CA GLY A 244 -16.68 -3.95 -29.86
C GLY A 244 -17.05 -2.46 -29.91
N GLU A 245 -18.05 -2.05 -29.15
CA GLU A 245 -18.52 -0.65 -29.08
C GLU A 245 -17.67 0.21 -28.14
N GLN A 246 -16.90 -0.45 -27.27
CA GLN A 246 -16.05 0.22 -26.27
C GLN A 246 -14.67 -0.45 -26.21
N THR A 247 -13.62 0.38 -26.25
CA THR A 247 -12.24 -0.04 -26.05
C THR A 247 -11.86 -0.06 -24.58
N VAL A 248 -10.86 -0.87 -24.23
CA VAL A 248 -10.37 -1.01 -22.85
C VAL A 248 -8.88 -0.84 -22.81
N THR A 249 -8.42 0.29 -22.27
CA THR A 249 -7.01 0.51 -21.98
C THR A 249 -6.65 -0.12 -20.64
N LEU A 250 -5.65 -0.98 -20.60
CA LEU A 250 -5.16 -1.65 -19.40
C LEU A 250 -3.76 -1.16 -19.03
N ARG A 251 -3.48 -1.15 -17.74
CA ARG A 251 -2.15 -0.90 -17.22
C ARG A 251 -1.26 -2.11 -17.47
N VAL A 252 -0.04 -1.89 -17.95
CA VAL A 252 1.00 -2.93 -18.01
C VAL A 252 1.40 -3.30 -16.58
N THR A 253 1.25 -4.56 -16.23
CA THR A 253 1.79 -5.08 -14.97
C THR A 253 3.18 -5.63 -15.24
N PRO A 254 4.24 -5.10 -14.59
CA PRO A 254 5.58 -5.64 -14.77
C PRO A 254 5.60 -7.12 -14.40
N GLU A 255 6.08 -7.98 -15.31
CA GLU A 255 6.40 -9.35 -14.96
C GLU A 255 7.57 -9.31 -13.96
N ARG A 256 7.43 -10.02 -12.85
CA ARG A 256 8.54 -10.21 -11.92
C ARG A 256 9.62 -10.98 -12.65
N THR A 257 10.61 -10.27 -13.21
CA THR A 257 11.85 -10.92 -13.62
C THR A 257 12.37 -11.76 -12.46
N ALA A 258 12.68 -13.03 -12.75
CA ALA A 258 13.16 -13.99 -11.77
C ALA A 258 14.22 -13.34 -10.87
N LYS A 259 14.12 -13.59 -9.57
CA LYS A 259 15.03 -13.08 -8.52
C LYS A 259 16.47 -13.02 -9.03
N VAL A 260 16.98 -11.82 -9.21
CA VAL A 260 18.41 -11.59 -9.01
C VAL A 260 18.64 -11.96 -7.54
N ALA A 261 19.37 -13.03 -7.30
CA ALA A 261 19.78 -13.45 -5.97
C ALA A 261 20.52 -12.26 -5.32
N ARG A 262 19.83 -11.50 -4.49
CA ARG A 262 20.48 -10.50 -3.64
C ARG A 262 21.36 -11.28 -2.69
N SER A 263 22.66 -11.18 -2.89
CA SER A 263 23.65 -11.66 -1.95
C SER A 263 23.29 -11.07 -0.58
N ARG A 264 23.14 -11.95 0.41
CA ARG A 264 22.98 -11.58 1.81
C ARG A 264 24.33 -11.05 2.32
N THR A 265 24.71 -9.85 1.94
CA THR A 265 25.71 -9.10 2.68
C THR A 265 24.97 -8.26 3.71
N GLY A 266 25.34 -8.46 4.96
CA GLY A 266 24.75 -8.00 6.20
C GLY A 266 24.08 -6.63 6.17
N ALA A 267 22.77 -6.63 6.39
CA ALA A 267 22.04 -5.43 6.74
C ALA A 267 22.21 -5.17 8.23
N THR A 268 23.26 -4.46 8.58
CA THR A 268 23.34 -3.74 9.84
C THR A 268 22.45 -2.50 9.76
N GLY A 269 21.44 -2.43 10.61
CA GLY A 269 20.72 -1.21 11.00
C GLY A 269 19.94 -0.50 9.90
N SER A 270 18.64 -0.37 10.09
CA SER A 270 17.79 0.58 9.36
C SER A 270 18.34 2.00 9.50
N ARG A 271 19.20 2.43 8.57
CA ARG A 271 19.60 3.83 8.44
C ARG A 271 18.36 4.59 7.94
N SER A 272 17.95 5.60 8.71
CA SER A 272 16.92 6.55 8.32
C SER A 272 17.18 7.01 6.87
N THR A 273 16.20 6.84 6.00
CA THR A 273 16.28 7.29 4.59
C THR A 273 16.58 8.79 4.48
N VAL A 274 16.20 9.56 5.49
CA VAL A 274 16.43 11.01 5.58
C VAL A 274 17.89 11.36 5.84
N ALA A 275 18.62 10.54 6.63
CA ALA A 275 20.06 10.71 6.83
C ALA A 275 20.89 10.34 5.58
N ALA A 276 20.29 9.66 4.60
CA ALA A 276 20.95 9.33 3.34
C ALA A 276 21.09 10.54 2.39
N GLU A 277 20.30 11.60 2.59
CA GLU A 277 20.36 12.84 1.83
C GLU A 277 21.32 13.88 2.43
N LEU A 278 21.85 13.62 3.62
CA LEU A 278 22.88 14.46 4.26
C LEU A 278 24.26 14.13 3.70
N GLY A 279 25.08 15.16 3.52
CA GLY A 279 26.52 14.99 3.29
C GLY A 279 27.17 14.20 4.44
N GLU A 280 28.34 13.62 4.20
CA GLU A 280 28.98 12.73 5.19
C GLU A 280 29.27 13.44 6.50
N GLU A 281 29.73 14.68 6.47
CA GLU A 281 30.00 15.51 7.63
C GLU A 281 28.73 15.87 8.43
N ASP A 282 27.65 16.23 7.74
CA ASP A 282 26.37 16.56 8.40
C ASP A 282 25.74 15.31 9.01
N ARG A 283 25.99 14.14 8.41
CA ARG A 283 25.54 12.85 8.94
C ARG A 283 26.23 12.49 10.25
N GLU A 284 27.52 12.72 10.37
CA GLU A 284 28.24 12.50 11.63
C GLU A 284 27.69 13.39 12.75
N VAL A 285 27.46 14.66 12.45
CA VAL A 285 26.88 15.61 13.41
C VAL A 285 25.45 15.18 13.78
N PHE A 286 24.64 14.79 12.82
CA PHE A 286 23.29 14.29 13.06
C PHE A 286 23.30 13.07 13.98
N GLU A 287 24.18 12.09 13.76
CA GLU A 287 24.25 10.88 14.60
C GLU A 287 24.74 11.21 16.04
N ARG A 288 25.66 12.17 16.22
CA ARG A 288 26.05 12.67 17.55
C ARG A 288 24.86 13.32 18.28
N LEU A 289 24.14 14.21 17.60
CA LEU A 289 22.93 14.84 18.13
C LEU A 289 21.84 13.82 18.47
N ARG A 290 21.66 12.81 17.63
CA ARG A 290 20.69 11.72 17.84
C ARG A 290 21.03 10.87 19.06
N ALA A 291 22.30 10.50 19.22
CA ALA A 291 22.77 9.76 20.38
C ALA A 291 22.54 10.56 21.69
N TRP A 292 22.93 11.85 21.69
CA TRP A 292 22.66 12.75 22.80
C TRP A 292 21.17 12.88 23.12
N ARG A 293 20.33 13.09 22.11
CA ARG A 293 18.87 13.17 22.28
C ARG A 293 18.30 11.92 22.92
N THR A 294 18.74 10.76 22.47
CA THR A 294 18.28 9.47 23.00
C THR A 294 18.61 9.32 24.49
N GLU A 295 19.80 9.74 24.90
CA GLU A 295 20.19 9.75 26.31
C GLU A 295 19.31 10.71 27.12
N GLN A 296 19.11 11.94 26.65
CA GLN A 296 18.23 12.93 27.29
C GLN A 296 16.80 12.47 27.42
N ALA A 297 16.28 11.81 26.39
CA ALA A 297 14.93 11.25 26.40
C ALA A 297 14.80 10.12 27.44
N ARG A 298 15.83 9.27 27.56
CA ARG A 298 15.88 8.18 28.52
C ARG A 298 15.93 8.70 29.96
N GLU A 299 16.78 9.68 30.26
CA GLU A 299 16.90 10.31 31.58
C GLU A 299 15.59 10.95 32.03
N GLN A 300 14.85 11.56 31.11
CA GLN A 300 13.60 12.25 31.37
C GLN A 300 12.37 11.32 31.29
N GLY A 301 12.52 10.09 30.88
CA GLY A 301 11.40 9.13 30.69
C GLY A 301 10.40 9.53 29.61
N VAL A 302 10.82 10.35 28.62
CA VAL A 302 9.97 10.83 27.52
C VAL A 302 10.39 10.24 26.19
N PRO A 303 9.50 10.23 25.18
CA PRO A 303 9.88 9.87 23.80
C PRO A 303 10.94 10.82 23.24
N ALA A 304 11.86 10.30 22.41
CA ALA A 304 12.98 11.06 21.84
C ALA A 304 12.52 12.31 21.05
N TYR A 305 11.44 12.21 20.30
CA TYR A 305 10.89 13.35 19.54
C TYR A 305 10.36 14.50 20.40
N VAL A 306 10.07 14.26 21.67
CA VAL A 306 9.65 15.32 22.63
C VAL A 306 10.82 16.23 22.95
N VAL A 307 12.03 15.69 23.01
CA VAL A 307 13.27 16.48 23.16
C VAL A 307 13.50 17.29 21.89
N PHE A 308 13.74 16.61 20.76
CA PHE A 308 13.78 17.20 19.42
C PHE A 308 13.33 16.19 18.36
N PRO A 309 12.47 16.58 17.39
CA PRO A 309 12.18 15.76 16.23
C PRO A 309 13.40 15.66 15.30
N ASP A 310 13.46 14.63 14.46
CA ASP A 310 14.57 14.42 13.51
C ASP A 310 14.75 15.60 12.56
N ALA A 311 13.67 16.26 12.16
CA ALA A 311 13.71 17.47 11.33
C ALA A 311 14.58 18.57 11.96
N THR A 312 14.41 18.82 13.27
CA THR A 312 15.21 19.81 13.99
C THR A 312 16.67 19.37 14.10
N LEU A 313 16.94 18.07 14.33
CA LEU A 313 18.33 17.57 14.38
C LEU A 313 19.05 17.70 13.03
N ILE A 314 18.33 17.55 11.91
CA ILE A 314 18.86 17.76 10.56
C ILE A 314 19.21 19.22 10.34
N GLU A 315 18.31 20.14 10.71
CA GLU A 315 18.57 21.57 10.61
C GLU A 315 19.76 22.00 11.48
N LEU A 316 19.88 21.45 12.71
CA LEU A 316 21.03 21.68 13.59
C LEU A 316 22.34 21.15 12.98
N ALA A 317 22.31 19.98 12.35
CA ALA A 317 23.49 19.40 11.71
C ALA A 317 23.96 20.21 10.50
N ARG A 318 23.02 20.76 9.72
CA ARG A 318 23.31 21.63 8.56
C ARG A 318 23.77 23.03 8.98
N ALA A 319 23.05 23.66 9.91
CA ALA A 319 23.29 25.03 10.31
C ALA A 319 24.53 25.19 11.24
N ARG A 320 24.87 24.15 12.01
CA ARG A 320 25.99 24.11 12.99
C ARG A 320 26.09 25.40 13.81
N PRO A 321 25.02 25.83 14.50
CA PRO A 321 25.03 27.06 15.24
C PRO A 321 26.12 27.05 16.32
N SER A 322 26.89 28.12 16.42
CA SER A 322 27.99 28.28 17.41
C SER A 322 27.64 29.17 18.61
N SER A 323 26.41 29.74 18.61
CA SER A 323 25.92 30.58 19.68
C SER A 323 24.48 30.33 20.02
N SER A 324 24.05 30.71 21.22
CA SER A 324 22.64 30.60 21.66
C SER A 324 21.68 31.41 20.76
N ALA A 325 22.13 32.56 20.25
CA ALA A 325 21.35 33.38 19.33
C ALA A 325 21.12 32.66 17.98
N ALA A 326 22.17 32.09 17.38
CA ALA A 326 22.07 31.32 16.15
C ALA A 326 21.25 30.03 16.35
N LEU A 327 21.35 29.41 17.53
CA LEU A 327 20.55 28.22 17.86
C LEU A 327 19.05 28.54 17.96
N ALA A 328 18.67 29.74 18.42
CA ALA A 328 17.28 30.19 18.50
C ALA A 328 16.61 30.39 17.11
N GLU A 329 17.38 30.56 16.06
CA GLU A 329 16.91 30.74 14.69
C GLU A 329 16.57 29.40 14.01
N VAL A 330 17.03 28.28 14.58
CA VAL A 330 16.78 26.94 14.01
C VAL A 330 15.35 26.53 14.23
N SER A 331 14.70 26.10 13.18
CA SER A 331 13.30 25.62 13.22
C SER A 331 13.12 24.48 14.22
N GLY A 332 12.15 24.60 15.13
CA GLY A 332 11.89 23.62 16.18
C GLY A 332 12.66 23.84 17.48
N VAL A 333 13.49 24.88 17.58
CA VAL A 333 14.18 25.32 18.79
C VAL A 333 13.43 26.55 19.37
N GLY A 334 12.36 26.31 20.09
CA GLY A 334 11.64 27.38 20.79
C GLY A 334 12.32 27.76 22.11
N ALA A 335 11.92 28.91 22.69
CA ALA A 335 12.54 29.48 23.91
C ALA A 335 12.72 28.47 25.07
N LYS A 336 11.69 27.63 25.34
CA LYS A 336 11.75 26.60 26.40
C LYS A 336 12.80 25.51 26.09
N LYS A 337 12.98 25.14 24.85
CA LYS A 337 13.97 24.13 24.43
C LYS A 337 15.37 24.72 24.41
N LEU A 338 15.50 25.98 24.02
CA LEU A 338 16.74 26.74 24.08
C LEU A 338 17.24 26.84 25.51
N GLU A 339 16.40 27.24 26.46
CA GLU A 339 16.71 27.33 27.88
C GLU A 339 17.14 25.98 28.47
N ARG A 340 16.43 24.92 28.12
CA ARG A 340 16.63 23.59 28.70
C ARG A 340 17.80 22.81 28.09
N TYR A 341 18.02 22.95 26.80
CA TYR A 341 18.93 22.10 26.02
C TYR A 341 20.01 22.87 25.28
N GLY A 342 19.93 24.20 25.19
CA GLY A 342 20.79 25.01 24.33
C GLY A 342 22.29 24.80 24.57
N GLU A 343 22.75 24.87 25.83
CA GLU A 343 24.16 24.62 26.15
C GLU A 343 24.63 23.20 25.80
N ALA A 344 23.76 22.20 26.03
CA ALA A 344 24.12 20.83 25.75
C ALA A 344 24.20 20.57 24.22
N VAL A 345 23.29 21.15 23.44
CA VAL A 345 23.33 21.08 21.98
C VAL A 345 24.58 21.75 21.43
N LEU A 346 24.92 22.95 21.89
CA LEU A 346 26.13 23.64 21.45
C LEU A 346 27.39 22.84 21.75
N ARG A 347 27.46 22.15 22.90
CA ARG A 347 28.59 21.24 23.24
C ARG A 347 28.68 20.03 22.31
N VAL A 348 27.55 19.51 21.84
CA VAL A 348 27.54 18.37 20.88
C VAL A 348 27.95 18.82 19.49
N LEU A 349 27.65 20.07 19.13
CA LEU A 349 27.98 20.66 17.82
C LEU A 349 29.46 21.09 17.72
N ALA A 350 30.07 21.48 18.84
CA ALA A 350 31.51 21.79 18.94
C ALA A 350 32.35 20.51 18.77
#